data_e5e53fa949a7c2fd1d93ec657bee44e7
#
_entry.id   e5e53fa949a7c2fd1d93ec657bee44e7
#
_cell.length_a   1.000
_cell.length_b   1.000
_cell.length_c   1.000
_cell.angle_alpha   90.00
_cell.angle_beta   90.00
_cell.angle_gamma   90.00
#
_symmetry.space_group_name_H-M   'P 1'
#
loop_
_entity.id
_entity.type
_entity.pdbx_description
1 polymer ?
#
loop_
_entity_poly.entity_id
_entity_poly.type
_entity_poly.pdbx_seq_one_letter_code
_entity_poly.pdbx_strand_id
1 'polypeptide(L)'
;MIKEPKKKKLRKNITIDPDKQELLKKLKEQSDLSESALIDFAISRYLDDKKNALKIVAFFNQKGGVAKTTSVINIAAGLVNKGKKILAIDLDTQGNLTKGLGVYHQNKNSIYEVLKGDASYKDCIVETKGLHLIPATLSLAGFEYLDMPGKEFLLKNRMKDLEGYDYVLIDCGPSLTKLTLNALTWSNRVYVPIQTEYYALEGVAQLLQTIEMAKSRLLNQDLELKGVFCTMYDGRRNLDKEVESKIREHFGNVLMTTKIRENVKLAEAPAKGLTIFEHDPKSNGARDYTKLVEEFLEREEF
;
A
#
# COMPACT_ATOMS: atom_id res chain seq x y z
N MET A 1 25.67 27.28 25.09
CA MET A 1 24.39 27.73 24.52
C MET A 1 24.55 27.78 23.00
N ILE A 2 24.07 26.77 22.31
CA ILE A 2 24.10 26.69 20.84
C ILE A 2 22.84 27.42 20.37
N LYS A 3 22.99 28.55 19.66
CA LYS A 3 21.88 29.28 19.05
C LYS A 3 21.29 28.48 17.91
N GLU A 4 20.02 28.09 18.02
CA GLU A 4 19.26 27.51 16.90
C GLU A 4 19.30 28.47 15.69
N PRO A 5 19.47 27.92 14.46
CA PRO A 5 19.46 28.72 13.25
C PRO A 5 18.05 29.30 13.03
N LYS A 6 17.91 30.60 12.93
CA LYS A 6 16.65 31.28 12.58
C LYS A 6 16.17 30.74 11.20
N LYS A 7 15.06 30.01 11.18
CA LYS A 7 14.41 29.59 9.94
C LYS A 7 14.06 30.83 9.11
N LYS A 8 14.67 30.96 7.93
CA LYS A 8 14.38 32.02 6.97
C LYS A 8 12.94 31.83 6.48
N LYS A 9 12.01 32.75 6.81
CA LYS A 9 10.65 32.71 6.24
C LYS A 9 10.73 32.95 4.73
N LEU A 10 10.38 31.94 3.92
CA LEU A 10 10.19 32.10 2.50
C LEU A 10 8.88 32.87 2.27
N ARG A 11 8.94 34.05 1.68
CA ARG A 11 7.75 34.76 1.19
C ARG A 11 7.35 34.14 -0.14
N LYS A 12 6.22 33.43 -0.19
CA LYS A 12 5.55 32.99 -1.43
C LYS A 12 4.25 33.78 -1.57
N ASN A 13 3.98 34.30 -2.76
CA ASN A 13 2.69 34.88 -3.08
C ASN A 13 1.71 33.72 -3.34
N ILE A 14 0.67 33.64 -2.53
CA ILE A 14 -0.41 32.66 -2.69
C ILE A 14 -1.59 33.44 -3.29
N THR A 15 -2.07 33.02 -4.45
CA THR A 15 -3.32 33.52 -5.02
C THR A 15 -4.45 32.68 -4.47
N ILE A 16 -5.41 33.32 -3.81
CA ILE A 16 -6.58 32.66 -3.21
C ILE A 16 -7.80 33.06 -4.05
N ASP A 17 -8.64 32.08 -4.35
CA ASP A 17 -9.92 32.24 -5.01
C ASP A 17 -10.78 33.30 -4.28
N PRO A 18 -11.51 34.19 -5.00
CA PRO A 18 -12.30 35.27 -4.39
C PRO A 18 -13.30 34.79 -3.32
N ASP A 19 -13.98 33.65 -3.55
CA ASP A 19 -14.94 33.09 -2.60
C ASP A 19 -14.26 32.63 -1.31
N LYS A 20 -13.04 32.11 -1.43
CA LYS A 20 -12.22 31.72 -0.28
C LYS A 20 -11.62 32.93 0.45
N GLN A 21 -11.38 34.04 -0.25
CA GLN A 21 -10.96 35.29 0.40
C GLN A 21 -12.05 35.86 1.29
N GLU A 22 -13.29 35.81 0.87
CA GLU A 22 -14.43 36.29 1.69
C GLU A 22 -14.62 35.42 2.94
N LEU A 23 -14.46 34.10 2.79
CA LEU A 23 -14.49 33.17 3.93
C LEU A 23 -13.33 33.43 4.91
N LEU A 24 -12.13 33.71 4.40
CA LEU A 24 -10.96 34.07 5.23
C LEU A 24 -11.18 35.37 6.02
N LYS A 25 -11.82 36.37 5.43
CA LYS A 25 -12.19 37.63 6.13
C LYS A 25 -13.18 37.35 7.25
N LYS A 26 -14.22 36.57 7.02
CA LYS A 26 -15.20 36.16 8.03
C LYS A 26 -14.54 35.42 9.21
N LEU A 27 -13.62 34.49 8.89
CA LEU A 27 -12.87 33.76 9.93
C LEU A 27 -11.94 34.65 10.72
N LYS A 28 -11.33 35.69 10.10
CA LYS A 28 -10.51 36.68 10.77
C LYS A 28 -11.33 37.55 11.74
N GLU A 29 -12.56 37.92 11.35
CA GLU A 29 -13.47 38.69 12.22
C GLU A 29 -13.95 37.89 13.44
N GLN A 30 -13.94 36.55 13.33
CA GLN A 30 -14.35 35.62 14.39
C GLN A 30 -13.16 35.10 15.23
N SER A 31 -11.94 35.43 14.87
CA SER A 31 -10.71 34.97 15.53
C SER A 31 -9.73 36.14 15.70
N ASP A 32 -8.96 36.14 16.77
CA ASP A 32 -7.87 37.12 17.00
C ASP A 32 -6.61 36.81 16.13
N LEU A 33 -6.75 36.00 15.07
CA LEU A 33 -5.63 35.56 14.25
C LEU A 33 -5.49 36.43 12.99
N SER A 34 -4.25 36.63 12.55
CA SER A 34 -3.98 37.25 11.24
C SER A 34 -4.31 36.27 10.10
N GLU A 35 -4.58 36.75 8.89
CA GLU A 35 -4.82 35.92 7.71
C GLU A 35 -3.68 34.93 7.47
N SER A 36 -2.43 35.36 7.63
CA SER A 36 -1.27 34.45 7.50
C SER A 36 -1.28 33.34 8.56
N ALA A 37 -1.68 33.66 9.80
CA ALA A 37 -1.78 32.64 10.84
C ALA A 37 -2.92 31.65 10.58
N LEU A 38 -4.05 32.12 10.04
CA LEU A 38 -5.17 31.23 9.62
C LEU A 38 -4.78 30.32 8.47
N ILE A 39 -4.05 30.85 7.48
CA ILE A 39 -3.53 30.06 6.35
C ILE A 39 -2.52 29.03 6.86
N ASP A 40 -1.56 29.43 7.69
CA ASP A 40 -0.57 28.53 8.27
C ASP A 40 -1.24 27.44 9.11
N PHE A 41 -2.26 27.79 9.89
CA PHE A 41 -3.04 26.83 10.67
C PHE A 41 -3.81 25.84 9.79
N ALA A 42 -4.48 26.34 8.74
CA ALA A 42 -5.22 25.49 7.81
C ALA A 42 -4.29 24.54 7.04
N ILE A 43 -3.13 25.03 6.60
CA ILE A 43 -2.11 24.20 5.92
C ILE A 43 -1.55 23.16 6.91
N SER A 44 -1.20 23.55 8.12
CA SER A 44 -0.67 22.63 9.15
C SER A 44 -1.70 21.54 9.44
N ARG A 45 -2.96 21.92 9.68
CA ARG A 45 -4.03 20.96 9.92
C ARG A 45 -4.26 20.02 8.74
N TYR A 46 -4.28 20.52 7.51
CA TYR A 46 -4.39 19.70 6.31
C TYR A 46 -3.23 18.71 6.18
N LEU A 47 -2.01 19.13 6.47
CA LEU A 47 -0.82 18.25 6.44
C LEU A 47 -0.88 17.21 7.56
N ASP A 48 -1.33 17.59 8.76
CA ASP A 48 -1.51 16.66 9.88
C ASP A 48 -2.62 15.64 9.59
N ASP A 49 -3.75 16.10 9.04
CA ASP A 49 -4.86 15.21 8.63
C ASP A 49 -4.39 14.23 7.54
N LYS A 50 -3.62 14.69 6.55
CA LYS A 50 -3.01 13.81 5.54
C LYS A 50 -1.98 12.85 6.12
N LYS A 51 -1.15 13.31 7.05
CA LYS A 51 -0.13 12.47 7.70
C LYS A 51 -0.76 11.38 8.56
N ASN A 52 -1.87 11.69 9.23
CA ASN A 52 -2.59 10.78 10.12
C ASN A 52 -3.70 9.99 9.43
N ALA A 53 -3.98 10.28 8.14
CA ALA A 53 -4.97 9.52 7.37
C ALA A 53 -4.53 8.06 7.24
N LEU A 54 -5.49 7.14 7.36
CA LEU A 54 -5.29 5.72 7.14
C LEU A 54 -4.70 5.48 5.75
N LYS A 55 -3.55 4.84 5.70
CA LYS A 55 -2.87 4.49 4.45
C LYS A 55 -3.29 3.11 4.01
N ILE A 56 -4.04 3.05 2.91
CA ILE A 56 -4.58 1.83 2.34
C ILE A 56 -3.77 1.51 1.08
N VAL A 57 -2.97 0.47 1.15
CA VAL A 57 -1.93 0.13 0.19
C VAL A 57 -2.29 -1.14 -0.54
N ALA A 58 -2.50 -1.07 -1.86
CA ALA A 58 -2.61 -2.25 -2.70
C ALA A 58 -1.24 -2.65 -3.26
N PHE A 59 -0.88 -3.92 -3.08
CA PHE A 59 0.27 -4.51 -3.78
C PHE A 59 -0.25 -5.18 -5.04
N PHE A 60 0.01 -4.57 -6.18
CA PHE A 60 -0.58 -4.97 -7.45
C PHE A 60 0.45 -5.15 -8.55
N ASN A 61 0.34 -6.23 -9.28
CA ASN A 61 0.96 -6.47 -10.59
C ASN A 61 0.20 -7.63 -11.26
N GLN A 62 -0.13 -7.47 -12.53
CA GLN A 62 -0.86 -8.50 -13.30
C GLN A 62 -0.01 -9.75 -13.57
N LYS A 63 1.31 -9.63 -13.48
CA LYS A 63 2.20 -10.78 -13.60
C LYS A 63 2.19 -11.60 -12.31
N GLY A 64 2.02 -12.91 -12.44
CA GLY A 64 2.21 -13.87 -11.35
C GLY A 64 3.69 -14.04 -11.01
N GLY A 65 3.99 -14.44 -9.77
CA GLY A 65 5.36 -14.79 -9.35
C GLY A 65 6.31 -13.61 -9.08
N VAL A 66 5.86 -12.35 -9.19
CA VAL A 66 6.71 -11.17 -8.96
C VAL A 66 6.89 -10.80 -7.48
N ALA A 67 6.66 -11.71 -6.58
CA ALA A 67 6.81 -11.56 -5.13
C ALA A 67 5.82 -10.56 -4.46
N LYS A 68 4.59 -10.38 -4.96
CA LYS A 68 3.55 -9.57 -4.31
C LYS A 68 3.32 -9.99 -2.86
N THR A 69 2.84 -11.20 -2.66
CA THR A 69 2.56 -11.80 -1.35
C THR A 69 3.78 -11.78 -0.42
N THR A 70 4.95 -12.17 -0.92
CA THR A 70 6.20 -12.13 -0.15
C THR A 70 6.52 -10.72 0.32
N SER A 71 6.24 -9.72 -0.51
CA SER A 71 6.44 -8.31 -0.16
C SER A 71 5.44 -7.84 0.89
N VAL A 72 4.17 -8.19 0.76
CA VAL A 72 3.15 -7.87 1.78
C VAL A 72 3.53 -8.44 3.13
N ILE A 73 3.90 -9.74 3.20
CA ILE A 73 4.34 -10.41 4.43
C ILE A 73 5.49 -9.66 5.11
N ASN A 74 6.54 -9.37 4.34
CA ASN A 74 7.77 -8.84 4.92
C ASN A 74 7.72 -7.32 5.15
N ILE A 75 6.98 -6.56 4.34
CA ILE A 75 6.73 -5.14 4.61
C ILE A 75 5.82 -5.00 5.84
N ALA A 76 4.75 -5.80 5.96
CA ALA A 76 3.89 -5.80 7.14
C ALA A 76 4.69 -6.07 8.41
N ALA A 77 5.49 -7.15 8.43
CA ALA A 77 6.33 -7.49 9.58
C ALA A 77 7.39 -6.41 9.88
N GLY A 78 8.01 -5.83 8.85
CA GLY A 78 8.97 -4.74 9.03
C GLY A 78 8.31 -3.47 9.60
N LEU A 79 7.09 -3.15 9.19
CA LEU A 79 6.32 -2.03 9.75
C LEU A 79 5.92 -2.28 11.20
N VAL A 80 5.52 -3.53 11.54
CA VAL A 80 5.27 -3.93 12.95
C VAL A 80 6.53 -3.75 13.79
N ASN A 81 7.70 -4.15 13.28
CA ASN A 81 8.98 -3.93 13.97
C ASN A 81 9.33 -2.44 14.17
N LYS A 82 8.72 -1.54 13.38
CA LYS A 82 8.81 -0.08 13.53
C LYS A 82 7.67 0.50 14.40
N GLY A 83 6.90 -0.36 15.08
CA GLY A 83 5.82 0.04 15.98
C GLY A 83 4.51 0.47 15.31
N LYS A 84 4.32 0.14 14.02
CA LYS A 84 3.09 0.47 13.29
C LYS A 84 2.01 -0.57 13.50
N LYS A 85 0.76 -0.13 13.56
CA LYS A 85 -0.43 -0.98 13.65
C LYS A 85 -0.90 -1.34 12.24
N ILE A 86 -0.84 -2.62 11.89
CA ILE A 86 -1.05 -3.12 10.53
C ILE A 86 -2.27 -4.02 10.47
N LEU A 87 -3.13 -3.78 9.47
CA LEU A 87 -4.13 -4.73 9.00
C LEU A 87 -3.68 -5.24 7.63
N ALA A 88 -3.45 -6.53 7.49
CA ALA A 88 -3.24 -7.17 6.20
C ALA A 88 -4.55 -7.78 5.70
N ILE A 89 -4.81 -7.74 4.40
CA ILE A 89 -5.99 -8.34 3.78
C ILE A 89 -5.54 -9.19 2.60
N ASP A 90 -5.91 -10.46 2.63
CA ASP A 90 -5.64 -11.39 1.54
C ASP A 90 -6.81 -11.34 0.53
N LEU A 91 -6.57 -10.75 -0.64
CA LEU A 91 -7.53 -10.71 -1.76
C LEU A 91 -7.11 -11.60 -2.93
N ASP A 92 -6.21 -12.54 -2.71
CA ASP A 92 -5.90 -13.58 -3.67
C ASP A 92 -6.70 -14.86 -3.36
N THR A 93 -7.41 -15.40 -4.35
CA THR A 93 -8.17 -16.67 -4.23
C THR A 93 -7.29 -17.86 -3.85
N GLN A 94 -5.97 -17.74 -4.03
CA GLN A 94 -5.00 -18.77 -3.62
C GLN A 94 -4.71 -18.76 -2.12
N GLY A 95 -5.02 -17.68 -1.40
CA GLY A 95 -4.81 -17.54 0.04
C GLY A 95 -3.34 -17.63 0.45
N ASN A 96 -2.44 -17.11 -0.39
CA ASN A 96 -1.00 -17.26 -0.17
C ASN A 96 -0.49 -16.37 0.97
N LEU A 97 -1.08 -15.17 1.17
CA LEU A 97 -0.77 -14.32 2.30
C LEU A 97 -1.18 -14.99 3.62
N THR A 98 -2.38 -15.56 3.63
CA THR A 98 -2.96 -16.28 4.76
C THR A 98 -2.05 -17.42 5.22
N LYS A 99 -1.68 -18.30 4.26
CA LYS A 99 -0.78 -19.43 4.53
C LYS A 99 0.63 -18.95 4.92
N GLY A 100 1.14 -17.96 4.21
CA GLY A 100 2.50 -17.43 4.43
C GLY A 100 2.68 -16.76 5.80
N LEU A 101 1.60 -16.27 6.42
CA LEU A 101 1.58 -15.77 7.79
C LEU A 101 1.26 -16.86 8.84
N GLY A 102 1.18 -18.13 8.43
CA GLY A 102 0.96 -19.26 9.32
C GLY A 102 -0.48 -19.42 9.80
N VAL A 103 -1.44 -18.79 9.13
CA VAL A 103 -2.86 -18.93 9.46
C VAL A 103 -3.45 -20.08 8.66
N TYR A 104 -3.68 -21.21 9.34
CA TYR A 104 -4.22 -22.43 8.75
C TYR A 104 -5.59 -22.74 9.35
N HIS A 105 -6.65 -22.69 8.57
CA HIS A 105 -7.98 -23.29 8.81
C HIS A 105 -8.68 -22.99 10.14
N GLN A 106 -8.30 -21.95 10.88
CA GLN A 106 -8.87 -21.71 12.22
C GLN A 106 -10.13 -20.83 12.22
N ASN A 107 -10.40 -20.09 11.14
CA ASN A 107 -11.55 -19.18 11.10
C ASN A 107 -12.63 -19.69 10.17
N LYS A 108 -13.87 -19.63 10.67
CA LYS A 108 -15.07 -19.90 9.87
C LYS A 108 -15.35 -18.78 8.88
N ASN A 109 -14.93 -17.54 9.18
CA ASN A 109 -15.17 -16.34 8.41
C ASN A 109 -13.86 -15.82 7.79
N SER A 110 -13.97 -15.29 6.58
CA SER A 110 -12.86 -14.78 5.78
C SER A 110 -13.28 -13.48 5.08
N ILE A 111 -12.40 -12.92 4.27
CA ILE A 111 -12.72 -11.75 3.43
C ILE A 111 -13.93 -12.01 2.50
N TYR A 112 -14.20 -13.26 2.14
CA TYR A 112 -15.34 -13.63 1.32
C TYR A 112 -16.67 -13.31 2.01
N GLU A 113 -16.84 -13.70 3.28
CA GLU A 113 -18.03 -13.41 4.09
C GLU A 113 -18.18 -11.91 4.34
N VAL A 114 -17.07 -11.19 4.52
CA VAL A 114 -17.09 -9.71 4.62
C VAL A 114 -17.64 -9.10 3.35
N LEU A 115 -17.12 -9.48 2.19
CA LEU A 115 -17.54 -8.93 0.89
C LEU A 115 -19.03 -9.22 0.60
N LYS A 116 -19.51 -10.43 0.90
CA LYS A 116 -20.93 -10.78 0.82
C LYS A 116 -21.81 -9.97 1.78
N GLY A 117 -21.27 -9.61 2.94
CA GLY A 117 -21.99 -9.00 4.04
C GLY A 117 -22.60 -9.99 5.00
N ASP A 118 -22.14 -11.23 4.98
CA ASP A 118 -22.56 -12.29 5.90
C ASP A 118 -21.83 -12.18 7.26
N ALA A 119 -20.71 -11.47 7.29
CA ALA A 119 -19.95 -11.21 8.52
C ALA A 119 -19.38 -9.77 8.55
N SER A 120 -19.19 -9.24 9.76
CA SER A 120 -18.40 -8.03 9.96
C SER A 120 -16.90 -8.31 9.74
N TYR A 121 -16.16 -7.34 9.22
CA TYR A 121 -14.70 -7.48 9.12
C TYR A 121 -14.06 -7.73 10.49
N LYS A 122 -14.64 -7.21 11.58
CA LYS A 122 -14.16 -7.40 12.96
C LYS A 122 -14.20 -8.86 13.39
N ASP A 123 -15.19 -9.61 12.91
CA ASP A 123 -15.36 -11.05 13.22
C ASP A 123 -14.42 -11.95 12.41
N CYS A 124 -13.75 -11.37 11.39
CA CYS A 124 -12.85 -12.07 10.49
C CYS A 124 -11.37 -11.81 10.79
N ILE A 125 -11.07 -10.88 11.72
CA ILE A 125 -9.69 -10.53 12.06
C ILE A 125 -9.03 -11.67 12.85
N VAL A 126 -7.83 -12.02 12.39
CA VAL A 126 -6.91 -12.95 13.07
C VAL A 126 -5.65 -12.19 13.46
N GLU A 127 -5.23 -12.28 14.70
CA GLU A 127 -3.94 -11.76 15.13
C GLU A 127 -2.84 -12.77 14.82
N THR A 128 -1.82 -12.35 14.11
CA THR A 128 -0.63 -13.16 13.78
C THR A 128 0.59 -12.27 13.61
N LYS A 129 1.76 -12.70 14.05
CA LYS A 129 3.04 -11.98 13.86
C LYS A 129 3.02 -10.50 14.32
N GLY A 130 2.19 -10.18 15.32
CA GLY A 130 2.02 -8.82 15.81
C GLY A 130 1.24 -7.89 14.88
N LEU A 131 0.59 -8.43 13.86
CA LEU A 131 -0.33 -7.72 12.96
C LEU A 131 -1.70 -8.39 12.97
N HIS A 132 -2.70 -7.69 12.45
CA HIS A 132 -4.02 -8.23 12.18
C HIS A 132 -4.13 -8.67 10.72
N LEU A 133 -4.78 -9.81 10.47
CA LEU A 133 -5.04 -10.35 9.14
C LEU A 133 -6.54 -10.61 8.95
N ILE A 134 -7.10 -10.19 7.83
CA ILE A 134 -8.35 -10.74 7.32
C ILE A 134 -7.97 -11.79 6.26
N PRO A 135 -8.18 -13.09 6.57
CA PRO A 135 -7.69 -14.17 5.73
C PRO A 135 -8.57 -14.40 4.50
N ALA A 136 -7.99 -14.99 3.46
CA ALA A 136 -8.73 -15.60 2.36
C ALA A 136 -8.93 -17.10 2.60
N THR A 137 -10.05 -17.60 2.04
CA THR A 137 -10.33 -19.03 1.93
C THR A 137 -10.62 -19.39 0.48
N LEU A 138 -10.72 -20.68 0.17
CA LEU A 138 -11.11 -21.15 -1.17
C LEU A 138 -12.46 -20.60 -1.62
N SER A 139 -13.35 -20.27 -0.67
CA SER A 139 -14.66 -19.64 -0.96
C SER A 139 -14.53 -18.32 -1.70
N LEU A 140 -13.40 -17.62 -1.57
CA LEU A 140 -13.16 -16.34 -2.24
C LEU A 140 -13.21 -16.48 -3.78
N ALA A 141 -12.89 -17.65 -4.34
CA ALA A 141 -13.05 -17.91 -5.77
C ALA A 141 -14.52 -17.79 -6.24
N GLY A 142 -15.47 -18.03 -5.33
CA GLY A 142 -16.90 -17.86 -5.59
C GLY A 142 -17.33 -16.41 -5.79
N PHE A 143 -16.50 -15.44 -5.39
CA PHE A 143 -16.82 -14.01 -5.49
C PHE A 143 -17.10 -13.57 -6.93
N GLU A 144 -16.40 -14.11 -7.90
CA GLU A 144 -16.59 -13.75 -9.33
C GLU A 144 -17.99 -14.11 -9.83
N TYR A 145 -18.65 -15.11 -9.23
CA TYR A 145 -19.99 -15.58 -9.61
C TYR A 145 -21.12 -14.92 -8.83
N LEU A 146 -20.82 -14.08 -7.84
CA LEU A 146 -21.86 -13.35 -7.11
C LEU A 146 -22.49 -12.31 -8.03
N ASP A 147 -23.82 -12.27 -8.07
CA ASP A 147 -24.58 -11.23 -8.75
C ASP A 147 -24.95 -10.13 -7.75
N MET A 148 -24.08 -9.13 -7.65
CA MET A 148 -24.25 -8.00 -6.72
C MET A 148 -23.95 -6.68 -7.44
N PRO A 149 -24.89 -5.73 -7.44
CA PRO A 149 -24.64 -4.38 -7.97
C PRO A 149 -23.49 -3.68 -7.25
N GLY A 150 -22.65 -2.97 -8.00
CA GLY A 150 -21.50 -2.24 -7.42
C GLY A 150 -20.45 -3.14 -6.77
N LYS A 151 -20.31 -4.35 -7.28
CA LYS A 151 -19.44 -5.41 -6.76
C LYS A 151 -17.99 -4.95 -6.58
N GLU A 152 -17.51 -4.01 -7.38
CA GLU A 152 -16.18 -3.40 -7.30
C GLU A 152 -15.99 -2.44 -6.12
N PHE A 153 -17.05 -2.04 -5.42
CA PHE A 153 -17.03 -1.12 -4.29
C PHE A 153 -17.30 -1.79 -2.94
N LEU A 154 -17.52 -3.10 -2.92
CA LEU A 154 -17.95 -3.81 -1.71
C LEU A 154 -16.92 -3.70 -0.59
N LEU A 155 -15.63 -3.86 -0.88
CA LEU A 155 -14.59 -3.75 0.14
C LEU A 155 -14.61 -2.38 0.80
N LYS A 156 -14.63 -1.30 0.02
CA LYS A 156 -14.71 0.08 0.52
C LYS A 156 -15.93 0.27 1.42
N ASN A 157 -17.09 -0.24 0.99
CA ASN A 157 -18.33 -0.09 1.73
C ASN A 157 -18.36 -0.90 3.03
N ARG A 158 -17.77 -2.10 3.02
CA ARG A 158 -17.69 -2.98 4.21
C ARG A 158 -16.69 -2.51 5.24
N MET A 159 -15.65 -1.78 4.80
CA MET A 159 -14.56 -1.31 5.65
C MET A 159 -14.67 0.18 6.03
N LYS A 160 -15.83 0.82 5.78
CA LYS A 160 -16.04 2.28 5.99
C LYS A 160 -15.74 2.76 7.41
N ASP A 161 -16.00 1.90 8.41
CA ASP A 161 -15.83 2.22 9.83
C ASP A 161 -14.51 1.65 10.40
N LEU A 162 -13.54 1.36 9.52
CA LEU A 162 -12.22 0.86 9.92
C LEU A 162 -11.40 1.98 10.55
N GLU A 163 -10.93 1.74 11.76
CA GLU A 163 -10.07 2.67 12.53
C GLU A 163 -9.01 1.93 13.34
N GLY A 164 -8.06 2.67 13.89
CA GLY A 164 -7.07 2.13 14.82
C GLY A 164 -5.84 1.50 14.16
N TYR A 165 -5.67 1.62 12.84
CA TYR A 165 -4.50 1.17 12.09
C TYR A 165 -3.73 2.33 11.45
N ASP A 166 -2.41 2.18 11.34
CA ASP A 166 -1.57 3.10 10.56
C ASP A 166 -1.62 2.74 9.08
N TYR A 167 -1.65 1.44 8.78
CA TYR A 167 -1.65 0.91 7.41
C TYR A 167 -2.61 -0.27 7.25
N VAL A 168 -3.29 -0.30 6.10
CA VAL A 168 -3.94 -1.49 5.55
C VAL A 168 -3.12 -1.94 4.35
N LEU A 169 -2.63 -3.17 4.35
CA LEU A 169 -1.87 -3.74 3.24
C LEU A 169 -2.71 -4.83 2.56
N ILE A 170 -2.99 -4.66 1.28
CA ILE A 170 -3.84 -5.56 0.51
C ILE A 170 -3.00 -6.36 -0.48
N ASP A 171 -2.98 -7.68 -0.33
CA ASP A 171 -2.37 -8.60 -1.29
C ASP A 171 -3.34 -8.91 -2.42
N CYS A 172 -3.01 -8.53 -3.64
CA CYS A 172 -3.84 -8.72 -4.81
C CYS A 172 -3.39 -9.94 -5.62
N GLY A 173 -4.35 -10.70 -6.13
CA GLY A 173 -4.08 -11.74 -7.11
C GLY A 173 -3.47 -11.20 -8.41
N PRO A 174 -2.97 -12.08 -9.30
CA PRO A 174 -2.26 -11.68 -10.52
C PRO A 174 -3.15 -11.21 -11.67
N SER A 175 -4.48 -11.22 -11.50
CA SER A 175 -5.42 -10.89 -12.56
C SER A 175 -6.21 -9.62 -12.24
N LEU A 176 -6.65 -8.91 -13.28
CA LEU A 176 -7.56 -7.77 -13.13
C LEU A 176 -9.01 -8.26 -12.97
N THR A 177 -9.28 -8.85 -11.82
CA THR A 177 -10.60 -9.36 -11.44
C THR A 177 -11.40 -8.32 -10.66
N LYS A 178 -12.65 -8.62 -10.34
CA LYS A 178 -13.47 -7.78 -9.45
C LYS A 178 -12.86 -7.65 -8.04
N LEU A 179 -12.11 -8.64 -7.57
CA LEU A 179 -11.36 -8.55 -6.32
C LEU A 179 -10.26 -7.49 -6.40
N THR A 180 -9.46 -7.49 -7.47
CA THR A 180 -8.43 -6.47 -7.69
C THR A 180 -9.05 -5.07 -7.83
N LEU A 181 -10.19 -4.95 -8.53
CA LEU A 181 -10.91 -3.67 -8.61
C LEU A 181 -11.37 -3.19 -7.24
N ASN A 182 -11.83 -4.08 -6.34
CA ASN A 182 -12.14 -3.73 -4.94
C ASN A 182 -10.93 -3.16 -4.21
N ALA A 183 -9.76 -3.79 -4.36
CA ALA A 183 -8.53 -3.27 -3.77
C ALA A 183 -8.22 -1.86 -4.28
N LEU A 184 -8.19 -1.66 -5.61
CA LEU A 184 -7.85 -0.39 -6.22
C LEU A 184 -8.90 0.71 -5.97
N THR A 185 -10.17 0.36 -5.81
CA THR A 185 -11.26 1.32 -5.52
C THR A 185 -11.15 1.87 -4.09
N TRP A 186 -10.68 1.08 -3.16
CA TRP A 186 -10.55 1.48 -1.77
C TRP A 186 -9.17 2.02 -1.40
N SER A 187 -8.11 1.57 -2.07
CA SER A 187 -6.73 1.99 -1.76
C SER A 187 -6.50 3.46 -2.12
N ASN A 188 -5.64 4.12 -1.34
CA ASN A 188 -5.09 5.43 -1.68
C ASN A 188 -3.62 5.35 -2.12
N ARG A 189 -3.01 4.18 -2.05
CA ARG A 189 -1.62 3.89 -2.45
C ARG A 189 -1.53 2.60 -3.23
N VAL A 190 -0.69 2.59 -4.26
CA VAL A 190 -0.30 1.36 -4.97
C VAL A 190 1.21 1.21 -4.91
N TYR A 191 1.65 0.01 -4.54
CA TYR A 191 3.04 -0.41 -4.65
C TYR A 191 3.15 -1.59 -5.59
N VAL A 192 4.16 -1.55 -6.46
CA VAL A 192 4.30 -2.51 -7.56
C VAL A 192 5.63 -3.21 -7.49
N PRO A 193 5.67 -4.48 -7.06
CA PRO A 193 6.84 -5.33 -7.25
C PRO A 193 6.99 -5.71 -8.71
N ILE A 194 8.18 -5.55 -9.28
CA ILE A 194 8.51 -5.91 -10.67
C ILE A 194 9.74 -6.80 -10.67
N GLN A 195 9.64 -7.98 -11.26
CA GLN A 195 10.79 -8.82 -11.53
C GLN A 195 11.55 -8.30 -12.75
N THR A 196 12.90 -8.24 -12.68
CA THR A 196 13.76 -7.72 -13.74
C THR A 196 13.96 -8.74 -14.86
N GLU A 197 12.87 -9.05 -15.59
CA GLU A 197 12.88 -9.94 -16.75
C GLU A 197 12.57 -9.19 -18.05
N TYR A 198 12.90 -9.78 -19.18
CA TYR A 198 12.76 -9.17 -20.51
C TYR A 198 11.36 -8.62 -20.79
N TYR A 199 10.32 -9.35 -20.40
CA TYR A 199 8.91 -8.95 -20.62
C TYR A 199 8.36 -8.01 -19.51
N ALA A 200 9.18 -7.58 -18.56
CA ALA A 200 8.72 -6.69 -17.49
C ALA A 200 8.14 -5.37 -18.02
N LEU A 201 8.69 -4.87 -19.12
CA LEU A 201 8.29 -3.58 -19.71
C LEU A 201 6.92 -3.63 -20.40
N GLU A 202 6.53 -4.76 -20.98
CA GLU A 202 5.20 -4.91 -21.59
C GLU A 202 4.10 -4.79 -20.51
N GLY A 203 4.34 -5.35 -19.33
CA GLY A 203 3.44 -5.25 -18.19
C GLY A 203 3.31 -3.84 -17.60
N VAL A 204 4.32 -2.98 -17.79
CA VAL A 204 4.33 -1.62 -17.26
C VAL A 204 3.22 -0.77 -17.86
N ALA A 205 3.07 -0.76 -19.17
CA ALA A 205 2.05 0.03 -19.86
C ALA A 205 0.63 -0.40 -19.42
N GLN A 206 0.40 -1.70 -19.33
CA GLN A 206 -0.88 -2.26 -18.90
C GLN A 206 -1.19 -1.94 -17.43
N LEU A 207 -0.16 -1.96 -16.57
CA LEU A 207 -0.28 -1.56 -15.18
C LEU A 207 -0.70 -0.09 -15.04
N LEU A 208 -0.04 0.82 -15.74
CA LEU A 208 -0.35 2.26 -15.72
C LEU A 208 -1.77 2.52 -16.24
N GLN A 209 -2.19 1.85 -17.33
CA GLN A 209 -3.56 1.92 -17.82
C GLN A 209 -4.58 1.45 -16.79
N THR A 210 -4.27 0.39 -16.03
CA THR A 210 -5.16 -0.12 -14.98
C THR A 210 -5.29 0.88 -13.84
N ILE A 211 -4.21 1.51 -13.39
CA ILE A 211 -4.23 2.53 -12.35
C ILE A 211 -5.04 3.76 -12.83
N GLU A 212 -4.82 4.21 -14.06
CA GLU A 212 -5.56 5.32 -14.64
C GLU A 212 -7.06 5.01 -14.78
N MET A 213 -7.40 3.78 -15.18
CA MET A 213 -8.79 3.32 -15.20
C MET A 213 -9.41 3.34 -13.80
N ALA A 214 -8.67 2.91 -12.78
CA ALA A 214 -9.15 2.95 -11.40
C ALA A 214 -9.41 4.38 -10.93
N LYS A 215 -8.54 5.33 -11.30
CA LYS A 215 -8.72 6.75 -10.99
C LYS A 215 -9.93 7.36 -11.70
N SER A 216 -10.07 7.13 -12.99
CA SER A 216 -11.07 7.78 -13.82
C SER A 216 -12.44 7.10 -13.77
N ARG A 217 -12.50 5.77 -13.98
CA ARG A 217 -13.75 5.01 -14.09
C ARG A 217 -14.30 4.54 -12.75
N LEU A 218 -13.43 4.21 -11.79
CA LEU A 218 -13.83 3.80 -10.46
C LEU A 218 -13.90 5.00 -9.48
N LEU A 219 -13.74 6.23 -9.98
CA LEU A 219 -13.84 7.47 -9.20
C LEU A 219 -12.95 7.50 -7.96
N ASN A 220 -11.80 6.83 -8.00
CA ASN A 220 -10.82 6.85 -6.93
C ASN A 220 -9.66 7.80 -7.27
N GLN A 221 -9.94 9.09 -7.25
CA GLN A 221 -8.95 10.13 -7.60
C GLN A 221 -7.78 10.22 -6.60
N ASP A 222 -7.97 9.70 -5.38
CA ASP A 222 -6.93 9.69 -4.35
C ASP A 222 -5.90 8.56 -4.54
N LEU A 223 -6.14 7.62 -5.47
CA LEU A 223 -5.22 6.53 -5.74
C LEU A 223 -3.91 7.05 -6.34
N GLU A 224 -2.79 6.76 -5.70
CA GLU A 224 -1.47 7.20 -6.11
C GLU A 224 -0.52 6.00 -6.27
N LEU A 225 0.22 5.95 -7.39
CA LEU A 225 1.34 5.03 -7.55
C LEU A 225 2.53 5.55 -6.73
N LYS A 226 2.69 5.04 -5.52
CA LYS A 226 3.66 5.54 -4.54
C LYS A 226 5.04 4.91 -4.71
N GLY A 227 5.10 3.66 -5.15
CA GLY A 227 6.38 2.99 -5.32
C GLY A 227 6.33 1.82 -6.30
N VAL A 228 7.39 1.71 -7.08
CA VAL A 228 7.74 0.56 -7.89
C VAL A 228 9.07 0.04 -7.41
N PHE A 229 9.25 -1.25 -7.21
CA PHE A 229 10.53 -1.80 -6.76
C PHE A 229 10.87 -3.12 -7.45
N CYS A 230 12.17 -3.30 -7.72
CA CYS A 230 12.67 -4.50 -8.36
C CYS A 230 12.76 -5.66 -7.37
N THR A 231 12.29 -6.84 -7.81
CA THR A 231 12.34 -8.10 -7.06
C THR A 231 13.16 -9.15 -7.82
N MET A 232 13.65 -10.16 -7.10
CA MET A 232 14.48 -11.25 -7.65
C MET A 232 15.68 -10.71 -8.45
N TYR A 233 16.20 -9.57 -8.03
CA TYR A 233 17.27 -8.85 -8.71
C TYR A 233 18.63 -9.53 -8.52
N ASP A 234 19.36 -9.75 -9.61
CA ASP A 234 20.75 -10.18 -9.57
C ASP A 234 21.64 -9.15 -10.27
N GLY A 235 22.30 -8.29 -9.50
CA GLY A 235 23.17 -7.23 -10.02
C GLY A 235 24.39 -7.71 -10.80
N ARG A 236 24.66 -9.02 -10.88
CA ARG A 236 25.72 -9.61 -11.72
C ARG A 236 25.24 -9.80 -13.16
N ARG A 237 23.91 -9.93 -13.37
CA ARG A 237 23.30 -10.11 -14.69
C ARG A 237 23.17 -8.77 -15.41
N ASN A 238 23.66 -8.69 -16.65
CA ASN A 238 23.52 -7.47 -17.45
C ASN A 238 22.04 -7.20 -17.80
N LEU A 239 21.27 -8.26 -18.03
CA LEU A 239 19.83 -8.15 -18.30
C LEU A 239 19.09 -7.40 -17.18
N ASP A 240 19.34 -7.74 -15.91
CA ASP A 240 18.70 -7.07 -14.78
C ASP A 240 19.00 -5.57 -14.75
N LYS A 241 20.25 -5.18 -15.05
CA LYS A 241 20.65 -3.77 -15.12
C LYS A 241 19.97 -3.02 -16.28
N GLU A 242 19.90 -3.65 -17.45
CA GLU A 242 19.24 -3.07 -18.62
C GLU A 242 17.75 -2.88 -18.39
N VAL A 243 17.08 -3.90 -17.85
CA VAL A 243 15.64 -3.84 -17.52
C VAL A 243 15.37 -2.80 -16.44
N GLU A 244 16.20 -2.76 -15.38
CA GLU A 244 16.07 -1.72 -14.36
C GLU A 244 16.22 -0.30 -14.94
N SER A 245 17.19 -0.09 -15.83
CA SER A 245 17.39 1.21 -16.48
C SER A 245 16.14 1.64 -17.26
N LYS A 246 15.54 0.74 -18.01
CA LYS A 246 14.30 0.99 -18.73
C LYS A 246 13.09 1.23 -17.82
N ILE A 247 12.97 0.47 -16.71
CA ILE A 247 11.95 0.72 -15.69
C ILE A 247 12.13 2.11 -15.09
N ARG A 248 13.37 2.54 -14.84
CA ARG A 248 13.71 3.87 -14.33
C ARG A 248 13.35 4.99 -15.32
N GLU A 249 13.53 4.78 -16.60
CA GLU A 249 13.10 5.72 -17.63
C GLU A 249 11.59 5.97 -17.64
N HIS A 250 10.79 4.91 -17.33
CA HIS A 250 9.33 5.01 -17.32
C HIS A 250 8.78 5.58 -16.02
N PHE A 251 9.35 5.17 -14.87
CA PHE A 251 8.80 5.51 -13.54
C PHE A 251 9.53 6.64 -12.82
N GLY A 252 10.72 7.02 -13.29
CA GLY A 252 11.50 8.11 -12.70
C GLY A 252 11.68 7.93 -11.19
N ASN A 253 11.24 8.92 -10.43
CA ASN A 253 11.33 8.94 -8.96
C ASN A 253 10.38 7.97 -8.27
N VAL A 254 9.38 7.42 -8.97
CA VAL A 254 8.48 6.41 -8.40
C VAL A 254 9.19 5.07 -8.25
N LEU A 255 10.23 4.79 -9.08
CA LEU A 255 11.08 3.62 -8.89
C LEU A 255 11.90 3.76 -7.61
N MET A 256 11.71 2.84 -6.70
CA MET A 256 12.46 2.77 -5.44
C MET A 256 13.92 2.41 -5.71
N THR A 257 14.81 2.89 -4.84
CA THR A 257 16.24 2.60 -4.93
C THR A 257 16.57 1.21 -4.40
N THR A 258 15.80 0.78 -3.41
CA THR A 258 15.95 -0.54 -2.80
C THR A 258 15.45 -1.64 -3.73
N LYS A 259 16.22 -2.69 -3.86
CA LYS A 259 15.93 -3.88 -4.67
C LYS A 259 15.93 -5.10 -3.78
N ILE A 260 15.00 -6.01 -4.03
CA ILE A 260 14.96 -7.31 -3.35
C ILE A 260 15.72 -8.30 -4.21
N ARG A 261 16.87 -8.74 -3.70
CA ARG A 261 17.70 -9.73 -4.39
C ARG A 261 17.05 -11.11 -4.39
N GLU A 262 17.35 -11.89 -5.41
CA GLU A 262 17.01 -13.31 -5.43
C GLU A 262 17.58 -13.99 -4.17
N ASN A 263 16.72 -14.68 -3.40
CA ASN A 263 17.08 -15.29 -2.14
C ASN A 263 16.16 -16.46 -1.78
N VAL A 264 16.71 -17.66 -1.74
CA VAL A 264 16.00 -18.90 -1.41
C VAL A 264 15.27 -18.82 -0.05
N LYS A 265 15.87 -18.11 0.92
CA LYS A 265 15.24 -17.93 2.25
C LYS A 265 13.91 -17.20 2.21
N LEU A 266 13.70 -16.32 1.24
CA LEU A 266 12.40 -15.67 1.02
C LEU A 266 11.33 -16.62 0.47
N ALA A 267 11.72 -17.68 -0.23
CA ALA A 267 10.81 -18.73 -0.68
C ALA A 267 10.54 -19.78 0.42
N GLU A 268 11.52 -20.08 1.26
CA GLU A 268 11.39 -21.04 2.36
C GLU A 268 10.53 -20.51 3.51
N ALA A 269 10.63 -19.23 3.82
CA ALA A 269 9.98 -18.64 5.00
C ALA A 269 8.44 -18.82 4.99
N PRO A 270 7.69 -18.47 3.92
CA PRO A 270 6.24 -18.62 3.89
C PRO A 270 5.78 -20.09 3.97
N ALA A 271 6.59 -21.05 3.46
CA ALA A 271 6.28 -22.47 3.57
C ALA A 271 6.26 -22.96 5.03
N LYS A 272 6.91 -22.23 5.93
CA LYS A 272 6.92 -22.48 7.39
C LYS A 272 5.96 -21.55 8.14
N GLY A 273 5.21 -20.69 7.45
CA GLY A 273 4.37 -19.68 8.08
C GLY A 273 5.17 -18.60 8.81
N LEU A 274 6.38 -18.28 8.34
CA LEU A 274 7.30 -17.33 8.96
C LEU A 274 7.57 -16.14 8.04
N THR A 275 7.84 -14.99 8.65
CA THR A 275 8.43 -13.84 7.95
C THR A 275 9.93 -14.08 7.73
N ILE A 276 10.56 -13.31 6.85
CA ILE A 276 12.03 -13.42 6.65
C ILE A 276 12.80 -13.04 7.93
N PHE A 277 12.25 -12.13 8.72
CA PHE A 277 12.87 -11.66 9.96
C PHE A 277 12.85 -12.74 11.06
N GLU A 278 11.86 -13.65 11.05
CA GLU A 278 11.80 -14.81 11.94
C GLU A 278 12.61 -15.98 11.39
N HIS A 279 12.55 -16.22 10.06
CA HIS A 279 13.18 -17.37 9.43
C HIS A 279 14.70 -17.27 9.34
N ASP A 280 15.19 -16.13 8.84
CA ASP A 280 16.64 -15.86 8.73
C ASP A 280 16.92 -14.33 8.80
N PRO A 281 17.00 -13.75 10.01
CA PRO A 281 17.17 -12.32 10.21
C PRO A 281 18.51 -11.77 9.71
N LYS A 282 19.48 -12.65 9.42
CA LYS A 282 20.82 -12.27 8.90
C LYS A 282 20.92 -12.40 7.38
N SER A 283 19.90 -12.96 6.72
CA SER A 283 19.87 -13.15 5.27
C SER A 283 19.93 -11.82 4.50
N ASN A 284 20.28 -11.93 3.22
CA ASN A 284 20.16 -10.79 2.30
C ASN A 284 18.69 -10.36 2.15
N GLY A 285 17.76 -11.31 2.15
CA GLY A 285 16.32 -11.01 2.10
C GLY A 285 15.85 -10.15 3.26
N ALA A 286 16.27 -10.46 4.49
CA ALA A 286 15.94 -9.65 5.68
C ALA A 286 16.53 -8.23 5.58
N ARG A 287 17.78 -8.10 5.14
CA ARG A 287 18.43 -6.80 4.95
C ARG A 287 17.77 -5.96 3.87
N ASP A 288 17.38 -6.59 2.75
CA ASP A 288 16.76 -5.89 1.64
C ASP A 288 15.34 -5.40 2.03
N TYR A 289 14.54 -6.24 2.70
CA TYR A 289 13.22 -5.82 3.20
C TYR A 289 13.31 -4.78 4.32
N THR A 290 14.34 -4.81 5.18
CA THR A 290 14.58 -3.73 6.15
C THR A 290 14.74 -2.38 5.45
N LYS A 291 15.61 -2.33 4.42
CA LYS A 291 15.83 -1.11 3.63
C LYS A 291 14.56 -0.69 2.85
N LEU A 292 13.84 -1.66 2.29
CA LEU A 292 12.61 -1.38 1.56
C LEU A 292 11.55 -0.76 2.48
N VAL A 293 11.43 -1.24 3.72
CA VAL A 293 10.51 -0.68 4.73
C VAL A 293 10.93 0.73 5.13
N GLU A 294 12.21 1.01 5.26
CA GLU A 294 12.72 2.36 5.54
C GLU A 294 12.37 3.32 4.40
N GLU A 295 12.68 2.94 3.15
CA GLU A 295 12.33 3.74 1.96
C GLU A 295 10.80 3.88 1.78
N PHE A 296 10.02 2.83 2.12
CA PHE A 296 8.56 2.88 2.12
C PHE A 296 8.06 3.94 3.11
N LEU A 297 8.56 3.96 4.35
CA LEU A 297 8.16 4.94 5.36
C LEU A 297 8.51 6.36 4.95
N GLU A 298 9.70 6.60 4.40
CA GLU A 298 10.13 7.90 3.87
C GLU A 298 9.15 8.42 2.80
N ARG A 299 8.69 7.55 1.89
CA ARG A 299 7.72 7.90 0.84
C ARG A 299 6.33 8.20 1.36
N GLU A 300 5.96 7.62 2.50
CA GLU A 300 4.66 7.84 3.13
C GLU A 300 4.60 9.10 4.02
N GLU A 301 5.75 9.73 4.29
CA GLU A 301 5.83 11.00 5.02
C GLU A 301 5.50 12.21 4.13
N PHE A 302 5.56 12.04 2.80
CA PHE A 302 5.34 13.07 1.79
C PHE A 302 4.18 12.68 0.86
#